data_89ff6bed4e9debb74898410770c9cbec
#
_entry.id   89ff6bed4e9debb74898410770c9cbec
#
_cell.length_a   1.000
_cell.length_b   1.000
_cell.length_c   1.000
_cell.angle_alpha   90.00
_cell.angle_beta   90.00
_cell.angle_gamma   90.00
#
_symmetry.space_group_name_H-M   'P 1'
#
loop_
_entity.id
_entity.type
_entity.pdbx_description
1 polymer ?
#
loop_
_entity_poly.entity_id
_entity_poly.type
_entity_poly.pdbx_seq_one_letter_code
_entity_poly.pdbx_strand_id
1 'polypeptide(L)'
;GRNGSDYSASLLAALADGESTTIWSDVAGVYSADPRRVKEARLLERLSLAEANELARLGSSVLHSRTLQPVADSRQRLTLRCSYNPDEGCTHILRRAPRSGGARIVSSVDQIALIELKVLPQTGYEQTVAAIEAHLARHRLNPLTLQRQPDRRVLRLAYTLEVAEGAFEILRDFQLQGSFTGLIQKEGFSLVALVGAGVTDNAEQCHRFYQLLADQPLEFVQVARDGLSLVAVVRQVVLEPLLIALHSALFSRPTRVGLVVFGKGNIGGHWLALYAREKARLEHELNMALTLYGVFSSEGGLLDEEGLDPLKVRDNFNPKPLIWPELLGQLEQHGFDALIALDMTASETVSRYYPDFAQLGIHIIAANKFAGAADSEFYQRIKQTCRDHQVQWRYNATVGAGLPIQSSIQMLRQSGDRIQGVSGIFSGTLSWLFQQYDGTRPFSELVDEAWQHGLTEPDPREDLSGQDVRRKLLILAREAGFELDSADIELENLVPVVLRKVSADQFMDRLKELDDPIQTAFEGARRVGKVLRYVARFEHDGKARVGLEALEPHHPFANLLPCDNVFAIESDSYRTNPLVIQGPGAGREVTAAAIQYDLWQICASL
;
A
#
# COMPACT_ATOMS: atom_id res chain seq x y z
N GLY A 1 16.48 23.18 41.89
CA GLY A 1 16.18 23.46 40.49
C GLY A 1 15.55 22.24 39.83
N ARG A 2 14.96 22.40 38.69
CA ARG A 2 14.38 21.28 37.88
C ARG A 2 15.43 20.15 37.70
N ASN A 3 15.04 18.90 37.93
CA ASN A 3 15.88 17.70 37.88
C ASN A 3 17.04 17.64 38.92
N GLY A 4 16.99 18.40 39.98
CA GLY A 4 18.00 18.40 41.04
C GLY A 4 17.98 17.11 41.88
N SER A 5 16.82 16.48 42.06
CA SER A 5 16.64 15.22 42.81
C SER A 5 17.38 14.07 42.10
N ASP A 6 17.26 13.96 40.78
CA ASP A 6 17.84 12.87 39.98
C ASP A 6 19.38 12.96 39.99
N TYR A 7 19.91 14.17 39.84
CA TYR A 7 21.34 14.41 39.97
C TYR A 7 21.85 14.06 41.38
N SER A 8 21.12 14.47 42.42
CA SER A 8 21.50 14.16 43.79
C SER A 8 21.48 12.66 44.07
N ALA A 9 20.47 11.94 43.57
CA ALA A 9 20.38 10.49 43.69
C ALA A 9 21.56 9.78 42.99
N SER A 10 21.89 10.15 41.76
CA SER A 10 23.01 9.58 41.00
C SER A 10 24.35 9.89 41.67
N LEU A 11 24.52 11.12 42.21
CA LEU A 11 25.74 11.53 42.91
C LEU A 11 25.91 10.80 44.22
N LEU A 12 24.85 10.67 45.02
CA LEU A 12 24.89 9.91 46.30
C LEU A 12 25.21 8.44 46.08
N ALA A 13 24.59 7.82 45.05
CA ALA A 13 24.89 6.45 44.70
C ALA A 13 26.33 6.25 44.24
N ALA A 14 26.90 7.21 43.49
CA ALA A 14 28.30 7.18 43.09
C ALA A 14 29.26 7.32 44.29
N LEU A 15 28.94 8.25 45.21
CA LEU A 15 29.73 8.44 46.42
C LEU A 15 29.64 7.29 47.42
N ALA A 16 28.53 6.56 47.44
CA ALA A 16 28.30 5.39 48.27
C ALA A 16 28.79 4.06 47.64
N ASP A 17 29.43 4.14 46.46
CA ASP A 17 29.82 2.97 45.66
C ASP A 17 28.65 2.02 45.36
N GLY A 18 27.46 2.59 45.12
CA GLY A 18 26.24 1.86 44.85
C GLY A 18 26.28 1.13 43.50
N GLU A 19 25.74 -0.09 43.46
CA GLU A 19 25.68 -0.88 42.23
C GLU A 19 24.69 -0.36 41.21
N SER A 20 23.61 0.26 41.66
CA SER A 20 22.53 0.78 40.78
C SER A 20 21.78 1.97 41.37
N THR A 21 21.26 2.80 40.50
CA THR A 21 20.35 3.90 40.83
C THR A 21 19.06 3.72 40.03
N THR A 22 17.91 3.77 40.68
CA THR A 22 16.60 3.81 40.01
C THR A 22 15.98 5.18 40.17
N ILE A 23 15.67 5.80 39.04
CA ILE A 23 14.91 7.06 38.98
C ILE A 23 13.47 6.71 38.69
N TRP A 24 12.58 7.15 39.58
CA TRP A 24 11.14 7.03 39.44
C TRP A 24 10.57 8.31 38.86
N SER A 25 9.91 8.19 37.70
CA SER A 25 9.34 9.29 36.92
C SER A 25 7.84 9.08 36.65
N ASP A 26 7.25 9.96 35.89
CA ASP A 26 5.88 9.86 35.35
C ASP A 26 5.82 8.97 34.10
N VAL A 27 6.96 8.54 33.56
CA VAL A 27 7.08 7.66 32.40
C VAL A 27 7.94 6.45 32.72
N ALA A 28 7.71 5.31 32.04
CA ALA A 28 8.43 4.05 32.29
C ALA A 28 9.91 4.10 31.89
N GLY A 29 10.29 5.03 31.04
CA GLY A 29 11.66 5.20 30.57
C GLY A 29 11.75 5.98 29.28
N VAL A 30 12.73 5.62 28.44
CA VAL A 30 12.95 6.22 27.12
C VAL A 30 12.17 5.44 26.07
N TYR A 31 11.39 6.13 25.25
CA TYR A 31 10.63 5.55 24.15
C TYR A 31 11.27 5.88 22.80
N SER A 32 10.89 5.13 21.77
CA SER A 32 11.33 5.38 20.38
C SER A 32 10.87 6.73 19.82
N ALA A 33 9.84 7.34 20.41
CA ALA A 33 9.42 8.74 20.27
C ALA A 33 8.63 9.13 21.53
N ASP A 34 8.20 10.40 21.64
CA ASP A 34 7.30 10.81 22.73
C ASP A 34 5.93 10.10 22.59
N PRO A 35 5.53 9.22 23.52
CA PRO A 35 4.30 8.44 23.41
C PRO A 35 3.02 9.31 23.46
N ARG A 36 3.12 10.56 23.94
CA ARG A 36 2.01 11.52 23.92
C ARG A 36 1.73 12.08 22.52
N ARG A 37 2.72 12.00 21.61
CA ARG A 37 2.64 12.50 20.22
C ARG A 37 2.56 11.37 19.21
N VAL A 38 3.25 10.27 19.47
CA VAL A 38 3.34 9.10 18.60
C VAL A 38 2.82 7.89 19.38
N LYS A 39 1.60 7.45 19.09
CA LYS A 39 0.93 6.35 19.82
C LYS A 39 1.67 5.00 19.67
N GLU A 40 2.34 4.80 18.54
CA GLU A 40 3.10 3.60 18.21
C GLU A 40 4.51 3.59 18.84
N ALA A 41 4.85 4.61 19.63
CA ALA A 41 6.14 4.69 20.32
C ALA A 41 6.33 3.50 21.27
N ARG A 42 7.52 2.88 21.24
CA ARG A 42 7.84 1.68 22.01
C ARG A 42 8.86 2.01 23.09
N LEU A 43 8.66 1.45 24.28
CA LEU A 43 9.62 1.54 25.38
C LEU A 43 10.93 0.83 24.99
N LEU A 44 12.05 1.49 25.17
CA LEU A 44 13.38 0.92 24.96
C LEU A 44 13.90 0.34 26.27
N GLU A 45 13.97 -0.98 26.37
CA GLU A 45 14.45 -1.68 27.57
C GLU A 45 15.91 -1.33 27.91
N ARG A 46 16.73 -1.06 26.90
CA ARG A 46 18.17 -0.80 27.06
C ARG A 46 18.61 0.36 26.19
N LEU A 47 19.40 1.25 26.79
CA LEU A 47 19.99 2.40 26.11
C LEU A 47 21.47 2.50 26.49
N SER A 48 22.35 2.86 25.55
CA SER A 48 23.75 3.14 25.89
C SER A 48 23.86 4.50 26.58
N LEU A 49 24.87 4.66 27.43
CA LEU A 49 25.16 5.94 28.06
C LEU A 49 25.45 7.05 27.03
N ALA A 50 26.05 6.69 25.89
CA ALA A 50 26.31 7.63 24.80
C ALA A 50 25.01 8.15 24.17
N GLU A 51 24.05 7.26 23.86
CA GLU A 51 22.73 7.65 23.34
C GLU A 51 21.95 8.47 24.38
N ALA A 52 22.01 8.07 25.66
CA ALA A 52 21.37 8.81 26.76
C ALA A 52 21.93 10.24 26.90
N ASN A 53 23.25 10.41 26.81
CA ASN A 53 23.88 11.73 26.83
C ASN A 53 23.50 12.57 25.62
N GLU A 54 23.40 11.97 24.43
CA GLU A 54 22.98 12.68 23.22
C GLU A 54 21.52 13.16 23.33
N LEU A 55 20.61 12.33 23.84
CA LEU A 55 19.23 12.73 24.12
C LEU A 55 19.16 13.88 25.13
N ALA A 56 19.92 13.79 26.21
CA ALA A 56 19.98 14.83 27.23
C ALA A 56 20.56 16.14 26.67
N ARG A 57 21.55 16.06 25.77
CA ARG A 57 22.11 17.21 25.04
C ARG A 57 21.08 17.87 24.13
N LEU A 58 20.26 17.07 23.48
CA LEU A 58 19.18 17.53 22.59
C LEU A 58 17.91 17.98 23.33
N GLY A 59 17.94 18.11 24.65
CA GLY A 59 16.85 18.69 25.44
C GLY A 59 15.72 17.72 25.79
N SER A 60 15.99 16.42 25.86
CA SER A 60 15.02 15.43 26.34
C SER A 60 14.43 15.82 27.70
N SER A 61 13.12 15.67 27.86
CA SER A 61 12.44 15.90 29.13
C SER A 61 12.65 14.79 30.17
N VAL A 62 13.07 13.61 29.73
CA VAL A 62 13.20 12.40 30.56
C VAL A 62 14.57 12.27 31.18
N LEU A 63 15.61 12.76 30.50
CA LEU A 63 17.01 12.63 30.91
C LEU A 63 17.69 13.99 30.94
N HIS A 64 18.51 14.22 31.97
CA HIS A 64 19.32 15.43 32.07
C HIS A 64 20.81 15.07 32.10
N SER A 65 21.66 15.79 31.36
CA SER A 65 23.10 15.51 31.24
C SER A 65 23.83 15.46 32.58
N ARG A 66 23.45 16.30 33.56
CA ARG A 66 24.03 16.27 34.91
C ARG A 66 23.74 14.97 35.67
N THR A 67 22.58 14.38 35.47
CA THR A 67 22.20 13.09 36.10
C THR A 67 23.07 11.94 35.57
N LEU A 68 23.49 12.02 34.33
CA LEU A 68 24.29 10.99 33.64
C LEU A 68 25.79 11.09 34.00
N GLN A 69 26.29 12.27 34.44
CA GLN A 69 27.71 12.47 34.76
C GLN A 69 28.21 11.54 35.86
N PRO A 70 27.57 11.42 37.05
CA PRO A 70 28.00 10.50 38.09
C PRO A 70 27.96 9.02 37.65
N VAL A 71 27.00 8.66 36.77
CA VAL A 71 26.87 7.34 36.17
C VAL A 71 28.04 7.04 35.23
N ALA A 72 28.50 8.04 34.46
CA ALA A 72 29.66 7.90 33.60
C ALA A 72 30.97 7.66 34.39
N ASP A 73 31.10 8.35 35.53
CA ASP A 73 32.30 8.34 36.36
C ASP A 73 32.37 7.13 37.32
N SER A 74 31.25 6.44 37.56
CA SER A 74 31.13 5.27 38.46
C SER A 74 30.79 3.99 37.69
N ARG A 75 30.71 2.84 38.41
CA ARG A 75 30.30 1.55 37.82
C ARG A 75 28.81 1.27 37.96
N GLN A 76 28.03 2.20 38.52
CA GLN A 76 26.62 2.03 38.76
C GLN A 76 25.80 1.87 37.48
N ARG A 77 24.69 1.17 37.56
CA ARG A 77 23.66 1.06 36.54
C ARG A 77 22.57 2.07 36.83
N LEU A 78 22.07 2.76 35.81
CA LEU A 78 20.93 3.67 35.93
C LEU A 78 19.69 3.01 35.31
N THR A 79 18.59 3.01 36.05
CA THR A 79 17.29 2.49 35.60
C THR A 79 16.25 3.58 35.71
N LEU A 80 15.42 3.74 34.69
CA LEU A 80 14.25 4.62 34.68
C LEU A 80 12.99 3.77 34.81
N ARG A 81 12.06 4.15 35.70
CA ARG A 81 10.78 3.47 35.92
C ARG A 81 9.63 4.45 36.13
N CYS A 82 8.41 4.00 35.81
CA CYS A 82 7.20 4.75 36.10
C CYS A 82 6.79 4.55 37.57
N SER A 83 6.53 5.67 38.27
CA SER A 83 6.03 5.63 39.64
C SER A 83 4.54 5.32 39.73
N TYR A 84 3.77 5.61 38.69
CA TYR A 84 2.33 5.34 38.60
C TYR A 84 2.01 3.92 38.17
N ASN A 85 2.86 3.33 37.33
CA ASN A 85 2.72 1.96 36.81
C ASN A 85 4.08 1.22 36.84
N PRO A 86 4.49 0.68 37.99
CA PRO A 86 5.80 0.02 38.14
C PRO A 86 5.98 -1.22 37.26
N ASP A 87 4.89 -1.85 36.84
CA ASP A 87 4.89 -3.08 36.05
C ASP A 87 4.93 -2.83 34.53
N GLU A 88 4.82 -1.59 34.07
CA GLU A 88 4.86 -1.22 32.64
C GLU A 88 6.22 -1.51 31.96
N GLY A 89 7.25 -1.76 32.75
CA GLY A 89 8.61 -1.97 32.26
C GLY A 89 9.57 -0.89 32.71
N CYS A 90 10.77 -0.85 32.13
CA CYS A 90 11.80 0.11 32.49
C CYS A 90 12.83 0.28 31.38
N THR A 91 13.61 1.37 31.44
CA THR A 91 14.81 1.54 30.61
C THR A 91 16.08 1.42 31.46
N HIS A 92 16.95 0.48 31.09
CA HIS A 92 18.29 0.35 31.67
C HIS A 92 19.31 1.15 30.85
N ILE A 93 19.99 2.11 31.46
CA ILE A 93 21.08 2.86 30.85
C ILE A 93 22.38 2.14 31.20
N LEU A 94 23.06 1.64 30.17
CA LEU A 94 24.26 0.80 30.26
C LEU A 94 25.46 1.52 29.64
N ARG A 95 26.66 1.32 30.16
CA ARG A 95 27.88 1.86 29.55
C ARG A 95 28.09 1.39 28.11
N ARG A 96 27.73 0.14 27.83
CA ARG A 96 27.73 -0.45 26.49
C ARG A 96 26.42 -1.17 26.31
N ALA A 97 25.64 -0.73 25.35
CA ALA A 97 24.49 -1.47 24.82
C ALA A 97 24.88 -2.20 23.52
N PRO A 98 24.19 -3.27 23.14
CA PRO A 98 24.36 -3.85 21.83
C PRO A 98 24.23 -2.77 20.75
N ARG A 99 25.18 -2.72 19.81
CA ARG A 99 25.09 -1.78 18.68
C ARG A 99 23.89 -2.17 17.84
N SER A 100 22.89 -1.29 17.75
CA SER A 100 21.70 -1.52 16.96
C SER A 100 21.88 -1.21 15.46
N GLY A 101 23.03 -0.63 15.09
CA GLY A 101 23.34 -0.32 13.69
C GLY A 101 22.45 0.76 13.07
N GLY A 102 21.89 1.69 13.85
CA GLY A 102 21.05 2.76 13.31
C GLY A 102 20.28 3.55 14.36
N ALA A 103 19.37 4.39 13.91
CA ALA A 103 18.47 5.17 14.76
C ALA A 103 17.55 4.25 15.57
N ARG A 104 17.33 4.62 16.81
CA ARG A 104 16.42 3.94 17.74
C ARG A 104 15.35 4.89 18.27
N ILE A 105 15.59 6.21 18.16
CA ILE A 105 14.74 7.25 18.75
C ILE A 105 14.57 8.38 17.74
N VAL A 106 13.32 8.84 17.58
CA VAL A 106 12.97 10.13 16.99
C VAL A 106 12.67 11.08 18.15
N SER A 107 13.56 12.02 18.40
CA SER A 107 13.41 13.04 19.45
C SER A 107 12.99 14.37 18.85
N SER A 108 12.31 15.19 19.63
CA SER A 108 11.97 16.55 19.23
C SER A 108 12.10 17.55 20.37
N VAL A 109 12.35 18.79 20.00
CA VAL A 109 12.34 19.94 20.92
C VAL A 109 11.50 21.04 20.29
N ASP A 110 10.49 21.49 21.00
CA ASP A 110 9.65 22.60 20.60
C ASP A 110 10.27 23.94 20.95
N GLN A 111 9.71 25.01 20.40
CA GLN A 111 10.04 26.38 20.76
C GLN A 111 11.54 26.65 20.66
N ILE A 112 12.09 26.42 19.49
CA ILE A 112 13.48 26.73 19.17
C ILE A 112 13.58 28.15 18.61
N ALA A 113 14.57 28.89 19.12
CA ALA A 113 15.03 30.13 18.54
C ALA A 113 16.36 29.92 17.83
N LEU A 114 16.50 30.52 16.65
CA LEU A 114 17.73 30.55 15.88
C LEU A 114 18.41 31.91 16.06
N ILE A 115 19.63 31.90 16.56
CA ILE A 115 20.51 33.08 16.57
C ILE A 115 21.43 32.99 15.36
N GLU A 116 21.34 33.97 14.47
CA GLU A 116 22.15 34.08 13.26
C GLU A 116 23.10 35.28 13.38
N LEU A 117 24.36 35.06 13.04
CA LEU A 117 25.38 36.10 12.99
C LEU A 117 26.27 35.95 11.76
N LYS A 118 26.87 37.06 11.32
CA LYS A 118 27.77 37.12 10.17
C LYS A 118 29.18 37.53 10.60
N VAL A 119 30.15 36.65 10.38
CA VAL A 119 31.56 36.87 10.68
C VAL A 119 32.15 37.87 9.68
N LEU A 120 32.89 38.88 10.17
CA LEU A 120 33.46 39.92 9.34
C LEU A 120 34.54 39.41 8.37
N PRO A 121 34.67 39.99 7.15
CA PRO A 121 35.65 39.53 6.15
C PRO A 121 37.09 39.58 6.60
N GLN A 122 37.43 40.55 7.42
CA GLN A 122 38.79 40.80 7.91
C GLN A 122 39.24 39.84 9.02
N THR A 123 38.32 39.04 9.58
CA THR A 123 38.61 38.05 10.62
C THR A 123 38.60 36.65 10.06
N GLY A 124 39.40 35.73 10.59
CA GLY A 124 39.36 34.31 10.23
C GLY A 124 38.05 33.70 10.64
N TYR A 125 37.29 33.08 9.70
CA TYR A 125 35.97 32.52 9.98
C TYR A 125 36.04 31.46 11.09
N GLU A 126 36.84 30.39 10.91
CA GLU A 126 36.96 29.30 11.87
C GLU A 126 37.48 29.75 13.24
N GLN A 127 38.43 30.69 13.25
CA GLN A 127 38.95 31.26 14.51
C GLN A 127 37.86 32.02 15.26
N THR A 128 37.08 32.81 14.55
CA THR A 128 35.98 33.60 15.16
C THR A 128 34.88 32.67 15.67
N VAL A 129 34.49 31.65 14.90
CA VAL A 129 33.49 30.68 15.32
C VAL A 129 33.97 29.92 16.55
N ALA A 130 35.23 29.45 16.59
CA ALA A 130 35.79 28.78 17.76
C ALA A 130 35.83 29.73 18.99
N ALA A 131 36.13 31.00 18.82
CA ALA A 131 36.11 32.00 19.92
C ALA A 131 34.67 32.21 20.44
N ILE A 132 33.68 32.28 19.57
CA ILE A 132 32.26 32.38 19.94
C ILE A 132 31.83 31.12 20.71
N GLU A 133 32.12 29.93 20.21
CA GLU A 133 31.78 28.68 20.89
C GLU A 133 32.45 28.59 22.29
N ALA A 134 33.73 28.96 22.39
CA ALA A 134 34.42 28.97 23.65
C ALA A 134 33.85 30.03 24.62
N HIS A 135 33.42 31.18 24.12
CA HIS A 135 32.79 32.22 24.93
C HIS A 135 31.44 31.74 25.49
N LEU A 136 30.58 31.19 24.64
CA LEU A 136 29.31 30.63 25.05
C LEU A 136 29.46 29.47 26.06
N ALA A 137 30.44 28.60 25.84
CA ALA A 137 30.74 27.48 26.76
C ALA A 137 31.18 27.96 28.15
N ARG A 138 31.95 29.05 28.26
CA ARG A 138 32.30 29.63 29.57
C ARG A 138 31.07 30.11 30.35
N HIS A 139 30.03 30.55 29.64
CA HIS A 139 28.77 30.94 30.24
C HIS A 139 27.77 29.77 30.35
N ARG A 140 28.17 28.55 29.99
CA ARG A 140 27.35 27.34 29.98
C ARG A 140 26.12 27.42 29.04
N LEU A 141 26.27 28.17 27.97
CA LEU A 141 25.24 28.42 26.94
C LEU A 141 25.59 27.66 25.64
N ASN A 142 25.68 26.34 25.75
CA ASN A 142 25.95 25.52 24.59
C ASN A 142 24.68 25.39 23.72
N PRO A 143 24.75 25.60 22.39
CA PRO A 143 23.61 25.41 21.50
C PRO A 143 23.23 23.94 21.39
N LEU A 144 21.93 23.64 21.18
CA LEU A 144 21.44 22.31 20.88
C LEU A 144 22.02 21.77 19.58
N THR A 145 22.12 22.63 18.58
CA THR A 145 22.78 22.35 17.31
C THR A 145 23.26 23.67 16.69
N LEU A 146 24.19 23.57 15.77
CA LEU A 146 24.72 24.75 15.07
C LEU A 146 24.99 24.41 13.60
N GLN A 147 24.85 25.41 12.75
CA GLN A 147 25.23 25.34 11.34
C GLN A 147 26.33 26.37 11.03
N ARG A 148 27.42 25.87 10.45
CA ARG A 148 28.51 26.69 9.93
C ARG A 148 28.38 26.82 8.42
N GLN A 149 28.36 28.04 7.90
CA GLN A 149 28.34 28.36 6.47
C GLN A 149 29.57 29.22 6.12
N PRO A 150 30.74 28.63 5.94
CA PRO A 150 32.00 29.38 5.69
C PRO A 150 31.92 30.28 4.44
N ASP A 151 31.32 29.74 3.35
CA ASP A 151 31.18 30.48 2.07
C ASP A 151 30.35 31.76 2.21
N ARG A 152 29.34 31.75 3.07
CA ARG A 152 28.49 32.92 3.38
C ARG A 152 28.96 33.70 4.60
N ARG A 153 29.95 33.13 5.31
CA ARG A 153 30.46 33.64 6.60
C ARG A 153 29.37 33.76 7.67
N VAL A 154 28.40 32.88 7.65
CA VAL A 154 27.25 32.86 8.57
C VAL A 154 27.40 31.70 9.57
N LEU A 155 27.09 31.99 10.83
CA LEU A 155 26.92 31.00 11.89
C LEU A 155 25.47 31.07 12.38
N ARG A 156 24.81 29.91 12.47
CA ARG A 156 23.49 29.77 13.05
C ARG A 156 23.57 28.88 14.28
N LEU A 157 22.96 29.30 15.37
CA LEU A 157 22.95 28.63 16.65
C LEU A 157 21.49 28.37 17.05
N ALA A 158 21.12 27.14 17.36
CA ALA A 158 19.78 26.77 17.81
C ALA A 158 19.74 26.58 19.32
N TYR A 159 18.82 27.26 19.96
CA TYR A 159 18.57 27.20 21.42
C TYR A 159 17.10 26.97 21.71
N THR A 160 16.78 26.42 22.88
CA THR A 160 15.40 26.55 23.41
C THR A 160 15.11 28.03 23.66
N LEU A 161 13.84 28.41 23.52
CA LEU A 161 13.44 29.82 23.70
C LEU A 161 13.83 30.37 25.09
N GLU A 162 13.79 29.55 26.14
CA GLU A 162 14.19 29.89 27.51
C GLU A 162 15.69 30.32 27.62
N VAL A 163 16.56 29.73 26.78
CA VAL A 163 18.01 29.93 26.84
C VAL A 163 18.46 30.95 25.81
N ALA A 164 17.69 31.14 24.73
CA ALA A 164 18.05 31.96 23.58
C ALA A 164 18.31 33.43 23.96
N GLU A 165 17.46 34.01 24.81
CA GLU A 165 17.60 35.39 25.24
C GLU A 165 18.95 35.63 25.95
N GLY A 166 19.30 34.75 26.90
CA GLY A 166 20.60 34.82 27.58
C GLY A 166 21.80 34.65 26.64
N ALA A 167 21.68 33.72 25.67
CA ALA A 167 22.73 33.52 24.66
C ALA A 167 22.86 34.74 23.73
N PHE A 168 21.74 35.36 23.36
CA PHE A 168 21.72 36.53 22.51
C PHE A 168 22.38 37.74 23.21
N GLU A 169 22.08 37.99 24.49
CA GLU A 169 22.69 39.05 25.26
C GLU A 169 24.22 38.88 25.40
N ILE A 170 24.68 37.68 25.74
CA ILE A 170 26.11 37.35 25.82
C ILE A 170 26.81 37.55 24.46
N LEU A 171 26.17 37.17 23.37
CA LEU A 171 26.69 37.38 22.03
C LEU A 171 26.68 38.85 21.64
N ARG A 172 25.68 39.63 22.05
CA ARG A 172 25.62 41.08 21.83
C ARG A 172 26.79 41.80 22.50
N ASP A 173 27.08 41.42 23.75
CA ASP A 173 28.23 42.00 24.48
C ASP A 173 29.56 41.60 23.81
N PHE A 174 29.68 40.37 23.31
CA PHE A 174 30.85 39.89 22.58
C PHE A 174 30.98 40.56 21.19
N GLN A 175 29.88 40.92 20.53
CA GLN A 175 29.89 41.67 19.27
C GLN A 175 30.60 43.01 19.38
N LEU A 176 30.55 43.67 20.53
CA LEU A 176 31.24 44.93 20.79
C LEU A 176 32.77 44.81 20.63
N GLN A 177 33.33 43.60 20.64
CA GLN A 177 34.74 43.32 20.37
C GLN A 177 35.09 43.31 18.86
N GLY A 178 34.07 43.47 17.95
CA GLY A 178 34.29 43.76 16.54
C GLY A 178 34.63 42.55 15.68
N SER A 179 34.26 41.31 16.09
CA SER A 179 34.57 40.08 15.33
C SER A 179 33.49 39.67 14.35
N PHE A 180 32.24 40.04 14.59
CA PHE A 180 31.07 39.69 13.77
C PHE A 180 30.01 40.79 13.80
N THR A 181 28.99 40.67 12.94
CA THR A 181 27.89 41.62 12.81
C THR A 181 26.58 40.87 12.48
N GLY A 182 25.50 41.61 12.30
CA GLY A 182 24.21 41.04 11.84
C GLY A 182 23.60 40.02 12.82
N LEU A 183 23.80 40.25 14.14
CA LEU A 183 23.22 39.40 15.17
C LEU A 183 21.70 39.56 15.16
N ILE A 184 20.98 38.48 14.85
CA ILE A 184 19.52 38.44 14.82
C ILE A 184 18.99 37.15 15.48
N GLN A 185 17.87 37.27 16.16
CA GLN A 185 17.13 36.11 16.70
C GLN A 185 15.85 35.92 15.90
N LYS A 186 15.58 34.69 15.54
CA LYS A 186 14.37 34.25 14.84
C LYS A 186 13.69 33.17 15.64
N GLU A 187 12.36 33.19 15.73
CA GLU A 187 11.55 32.25 16.49
C GLU A 187 10.60 31.46 15.58
N GLY A 188 9.87 30.51 16.13
CA GLY A 188 8.89 29.69 15.41
C GLY A 188 9.48 28.44 14.76
N PHE A 189 10.56 27.92 15.35
CA PHE A 189 11.22 26.69 14.90
C PHE A 189 11.07 25.57 15.93
N SER A 190 11.32 24.36 15.47
CA SER A 190 11.46 23.16 16.28
C SER A 190 12.64 22.34 15.77
N LEU A 191 13.17 21.51 16.63
CA LEU A 191 14.22 20.56 16.32
C LEU A 191 13.64 19.16 16.28
N VAL A 192 13.99 18.39 15.26
CA VAL A 192 13.75 16.96 15.17
C VAL A 192 15.08 16.23 15.02
N ALA A 193 15.27 15.13 15.72
CA ALA A 193 16.52 14.39 15.71
C ALA A 193 16.28 12.89 15.65
N LEU A 194 17.08 12.20 14.84
CA LEU A 194 17.27 10.76 14.93
C LEU A 194 18.44 10.48 15.84
N VAL A 195 18.26 9.61 16.83
CA VAL A 195 19.32 9.25 17.80
C VAL A 195 19.51 7.74 17.82
N GLY A 196 20.77 7.31 17.74
CA GLY A 196 21.16 5.92 17.84
C GLY A 196 22.58 5.67 17.38
N ALA A 197 23.22 4.64 17.94
CA ALA A 197 24.56 4.26 17.56
C ALA A 197 24.63 3.75 16.12
N GLY A 198 25.41 4.42 15.26
CA GLY A 198 25.54 4.09 13.85
C GLY A 198 24.42 4.64 12.95
N VAL A 199 23.65 5.61 13.42
CA VAL A 199 22.59 6.26 12.62
C VAL A 199 23.15 6.89 11.34
N THR A 200 24.36 7.45 11.38
CA THR A 200 25.03 8.07 10.22
C THR A 200 25.56 7.04 9.22
N ASP A 201 25.75 5.80 9.64
CA ASP A 201 26.27 4.70 8.82
C ASP A 201 25.13 3.89 8.18
N ASN A 202 23.89 4.10 8.63
CA ASN A 202 22.71 3.46 8.07
C ASN A 202 22.16 4.27 6.90
N ALA A 203 22.59 3.92 5.69
CA ALA A 203 22.24 4.64 4.47
C ALA A 203 20.72 4.68 4.21
N GLU A 204 19.98 3.62 4.54
CA GLU A 204 18.53 3.54 4.36
C GLU A 204 17.79 4.52 5.29
N GLN A 205 18.14 4.53 6.57
CA GLN A 205 17.52 5.44 7.55
C GLN A 205 17.88 6.90 7.24
N CYS A 206 19.13 7.17 6.83
CA CYS A 206 19.54 8.50 6.36
C CYS A 206 18.72 8.93 5.15
N HIS A 207 18.56 8.05 4.14
CA HIS A 207 17.76 8.32 2.95
C HIS A 207 16.31 8.67 3.29
N ARG A 208 15.65 7.85 4.11
CA ARG A 208 14.27 8.08 4.56
C ARG A 208 14.13 9.40 5.32
N PHE A 209 15.09 9.71 6.18
CA PHE A 209 15.10 10.98 6.91
C PHE A 209 15.17 12.19 5.98
N TYR A 210 16.12 12.19 5.05
CA TYR A 210 16.26 13.29 4.08
C TYR A 210 15.07 13.37 3.12
N GLN A 211 14.52 12.25 2.69
CA GLN A 211 13.33 12.20 1.82
C GLN A 211 12.11 12.86 2.48
N LEU A 212 11.83 12.53 3.75
CA LEU A 212 10.71 13.15 4.49
C LEU A 212 10.93 14.63 4.79
N LEU A 213 12.17 15.08 4.84
CA LEU A 213 12.51 16.49 5.04
C LEU A 213 12.50 17.32 3.74
N ALA A 214 12.61 16.69 2.57
CA ALA A 214 12.79 17.39 1.29
C ALA A 214 11.64 18.36 0.96
N ASP A 215 10.41 18.00 1.33
CA ASP A 215 9.20 18.79 1.07
C ASP A 215 8.80 19.67 2.28
N GLN A 216 9.62 19.71 3.32
CA GLN A 216 9.32 20.47 4.53
C GLN A 216 10.03 21.83 4.53
N PRO A 217 9.49 22.84 5.23
CA PRO A 217 10.17 24.12 5.44
C PRO A 217 11.37 23.95 6.38
N LEU A 218 12.45 23.43 5.81
CA LEU A 218 13.69 23.08 6.46
C LEU A 218 14.65 24.27 6.52
N GLU A 219 15.21 24.57 7.70
CA GLU A 219 16.26 25.60 7.84
C GLU A 219 17.65 25.00 7.61
N PHE A 220 17.97 23.89 8.28
CA PHE A 220 19.20 23.14 8.06
C PHE A 220 19.15 21.75 8.69
N VAL A 221 20.07 20.89 8.23
CA VAL A 221 20.36 19.59 8.85
C VAL A 221 21.82 19.61 9.32
N GLN A 222 22.05 19.00 10.47
CA GLN A 222 23.36 18.82 11.07
C GLN A 222 23.57 17.34 11.46
N VAL A 223 24.71 16.80 11.10
CA VAL A 223 25.20 15.51 11.56
C VAL A 223 26.06 15.72 12.82
N ALA A 224 25.76 14.99 13.88
CA ALA A 224 26.61 15.03 15.07
C ALA A 224 28.02 14.47 14.78
N ARG A 225 29.06 15.08 15.38
CA ARG A 225 30.46 14.71 15.13
C ARG A 225 30.79 13.28 15.56
N ASP A 226 30.08 12.76 16.55
CA ASP A 226 30.24 11.40 17.08
C ASP A 226 29.39 10.35 16.34
N GLY A 227 28.61 10.77 15.35
CA GLY A 227 27.74 9.90 14.55
C GLY A 227 26.53 9.36 15.30
N LEU A 228 26.19 9.92 16.47
CA LEU A 228 25.08 9.45 17.30
C LEU A 228 23.74 10.09 16.95
N SER A 229 23.72 11.17 16.19
CA SER A 229 22.47 11.82 15.79
C SER A 229 22.53 12.52 14.43
N LEU A 230 21.35 12.56 13.79
CA LEU A 230 21.02 13.46 12.68
C LEU A 230 19.97 14.44 13.18
N VAL A 231 20.24 15.74 13.06
CA VAL A 231 19.41 16.79 13.63
C VAL A 231 18.93 17.72 12.52
N ALA A 232 17.64 17.99 12.44
CA ALA A 232 17.05 18.96 11.53
C ALA A 232 16.34 20.06 12.32
N VAL A 233 16.48 21.30 11.84
CA VAL A 233 15.71 22.45 12.33
C VAL A 233 14.66 22.80 11.29
N VAL A 234 13.39 22.73 11.69
CA VAL A 234 12.21 22.92 10.83
C VAL A 234 11.29 23.98 11.41
N ARG A 235 10.32 24.47 10.62
CA ARG A 235 9.26 25.33 11.15
C ARG A 235 8.38 24.55 12.13
N GLN A 236 7.99 25.18 13.22
CA GLN A 236 7.21 24.53 14.29
C GLN A 236 5.89 23.92 13.80
N VAL A 237 5.25 24.52 12.81
CA VAL A 237 3.95 24.06 12.25
C VAL A 237 3.99 22.65 11.65
N VAL A 238 5.15 22.18 11.21
CA VAL A 238 5.28 20.85 10.57
C VAL A 238 5.79 19.77 11.51
N LEU A 239 6.06 20.08 12.77
CA LEU A 239 6.73 19.16 13.69
C LEU A 239 5.94 17.88 13.95
N GLU A 240 4.66 17.97 14.33
CA GLU A 240 3.87 16.78 14.70
C GLU A 240 3.64 15.82 13.53
N PRO A 241 3.18 16.26 12.34
CA PRO A 241 3.07 15.36 11.20
C PRO A 241 4.42 14.73 10.83
N LEU A 242 5.51 15.50 10.90
CA LEU A 242 6.85 15.01 10.59
C LEU A 242 7.34 13.96 11.59
N LEU A 243 7.08 14.13 12.89
CA LEU A 243 7.43 13.14 13.92
C LEU A 243 6.73 11.81 13.69
N ILE A 244 5.42 11.83 13.40
CA ILE A 244 4.63 10.64 13.12
C ILE A 244 5.16 9.95 11.87
N ALA A 245 5.38 10.70 10.79
CA ALA A 245 5.90 10.18 9.53
C ALA A 245 7.30 9.55 9.69
N LEU A 246 8.21 10.23 10.39
CA LEU A 246 9.57 9.72 10.65
C LEU A 246 9.54 8.45 11.51
N HIS A 247 8.75 8.44 12.58
CA HIS A 247 8.64 7.27 13.44
C HIS A 247 8.06 6.07 12.69
N SER A 248 6.99 6.29 11.96
CA SER A 248 6.38 5.24 11.12
C SER A 248 7.37 4.70 10.09
N ALA A 249 8.03 5.57 9.32
CA ALA A 249 8.98 5.16 8.30
C ALA A 249 10.21 4.40 8.84
N LEU A 250 10.63 4.67 10.09
CA LEU A 250 11.86 4.12 10.65
C LEU A 250 11.65 2.95 11.61
N PHE A 251 10.50 2.87 12.31
CA PHE A 251 10.30 1.94 13.42
C PHE A 251 9.02 1.12 13.34
N SER A 252 8.11 1.39 12.40
CA SER A 252 6.97 0.50 12.19
C SER A 252 7.47 -0.85 11.68
N ARG A 253 7.04 -1.91 12.35
CA ARG A 253 7.27 -3.24 11.79
C ARG A 253 6.49 -3.33 10.47
N PRO A 254 7.00 -4.03 9.46
CA PRO A 254 6.23 -4.32 8.27
C PRO A 254 4.89 -4.98 8.63
N THR A 255 3.80 -4.52 8.05
CA THR A 255 2.49 -5.18 8.19
C THR A 255 2.59 -6.59 7.62
N ARG A 256 2.31 -7.62 8.44
CA ARG A 256 2.38 -9.02 8.03
C ARG A 256 1.07 -9.43 7.35
N VAL A 257 1.12 -9.72 6.06
CA VAL A 257 -0.04 -10.10 5.27
C VAL A 257 0.08 -11.54 4.80
N GLY A 258 -0.89 -12.38 5.20
CA GLY A 258 -1.01 -13.76 4.73
C GLY A 258 -1.85 -13.85 3.46
N LEU A 259 -1.38 -14.58 2.47
CA LEU A 259 -2.07 -14.81 1.20
C LEU A 259 -2.57 -16.25 1.14
N VAL A 260 -3.87 -16.42 0.89
CA VAL A 260 -4.52 -17.73 0.76
C VAL A 260 -5.04 -17.87 -0.66
N VAL A 261 -4.45 -18.76 -1.43
CA VAL A 261 -4.71 -18.94 -2.86
C VAL A 261 -5.61 -20.13 -3.09
N PHE A 262 -6.73 -19.93 -3.76
CA PHE A 262 -7.62 -20.96 -4.27
C PHE A 262 -7.47 -21.04 -5.79
N GLY A 263 -7.05 -22.20 -6.29
CA GLY A 263 -6.83 -22.46 -7.71
C GLY A 263 -5.38 -22.23 -8.14
N LYS A 264 -4.64 -23.34 -8.36
CA LYS A 264 -3.27 -23.32 -8.89
C LYS A 264 -3.19 -23.75 -10.37
N GLY A 265 -4.32 -23.73 -11.07
CA GLY A 265 -4.40 -24.06 -12.49
C GLY A 265 -3.67 -23.06 -13.39
N ASN A 266 -4.15 -22.89 -14.61
CA ASN A 266 -3.49 -22.05 -15.62
C ASN A 266 -3.24 -20.60 -15.14
N ILE A 267 -4.26 -19.91 -14.59
CA ILE A 267 -4.13 -18.55 -14.09
C ILE A 267 -3.34 -18.51 -12.77
N GLY A 268 -3.70 -19.39 -11.81
CA GLY A 268 -3.05 -19.43 -10.50
C GLY A 268 -1.57 -19.77 -10.56
N GLY A 269 -1.18 -20.73 -11.41
CA GLY A 269 0.24 -21.05 -11.63
C GLY A 269 1.04 -19.88 -12.24
N HIS A 270 0.40 -19.11 -13.11
CA HIS A 270 1.00 -17.91 -13.69
C HIS A 270 1.14 -16.79 -12.67
N TRP A 271 0.10 -16.59 -11.84
CA TRP A 271 0.14 -15.60 -10.76
C TRP A 271 1.18 -15.96 -9.69
N LEU A 272 1.33 -17.23 -9.30
CA LEU A 272 2.38 -17.66 -8.36
C LEU A 272 3.78 -17.32 -8.87
N ALA A 273 4.03 -17.48 -10.18
CA ALA A 273 5.31 -17.09 -10.78
C ALA A 273 5.51 -15.56 -10.81
N LEU A 274 4.45 -14.81 -11.11
CA LEU A 274 4.45 -13.35 -11.06
C LEU A 274 4.70 -12.85 -9.64
N TYR A 275 3.98 -13.39 -8.67
CA TYR A 275 4.14 -13.06 -7.25
C TYR A 275 5.56 -13.32 -6.76
N ALA A 276 6.15 -14.48 -7.08
CA ALA A 276 7.53 -14.80 -6.70
C ALA A 276 8.54 -13.75 -7.22
N ARG A 277 8.32 -13.22 -8.42
CA ARG A 277 9.17 -12.19 -9.03
C ARG A 277 8.96 -10.82 -8.40
N GLU A 278 7.73 -10.44 -8.11
CA GLU A 278 7.36 -9.09 -7.68
C GLU A 278 7.31 -8.91 -6.16
N LYS A 279 7.35 -10.01 -5.38
CA LYS A 279 7.22 -9.99 -3.92
C LYS A 279 8.14 -8.98 -3.25
N ALA A 280 9.44 -9.04 -3.53
CA ALA A 280 10.42 -8.16 -2.90
C ALA A 280 10.16 -6.66 -3.19
N ARG A 281 9.70 -6.34 -4.40
CA ARG A 281 9.33 -4.98 -4.77
C ARG A 281 8.11 -4.51 -3.97
N LEU A 282 7.06 -5.33 -3.90
CA LEU A 282 5.84 -5.01 -3.13
C LEU A 282 6.14 -4.80 -1.64
N GLU A 283 6.90 -5.70 -1.05
CA GLU A 283 7.29 -5.62 0.35
C GLU A 283 8.07 -4.34 0.66
N HIS A 284 8.97 -3.96 -0.24
CA HIS A 284 9.75 -2.73 -0.10
C HIS A 284 8.89 -1.47 -0.29
N GLU A 285 8.11 -1.40 -1.38
CA GLU A 285 7.30 -0.20 -1.70
C GLU A 285 6.20 0.07 -0.67
N LEU A 286 5.60 -0.99 -0.11
CA LEU A 286 4.46 -0.88 0.81
C LEU A 286 4.84 -1.07 2.29
N ASN A 287 6.13 -1.29 2.60
CA ASN A 287 6.62 -1.62 3.94
C ASN A 287 5.82 -2.77 4.60
N MET A 288 5.66 -3.87 3.86
CA MET A 288 4.91 -5.06 4.28
C MET A 288 5.77 -6.31 4.26
N ALA A 289 5.32 -7.35 4.94
CA ALA A 289 5.86 -8.71 4.84
C ALA A 289 4.75 -9.62 4.30
N LEU A 290 4.88 -10.04 3.03
CA LEU A 290 3.91 -10.88 2.34
C LEU A 290 4.28 -12.35 2.50
N THR A 291 3.37 -13.17 3.01
CA THR A 291 3.57 -14.60 3.20
C THR A 291 2.54 -15.38 2.40
N LEU A 292 2.97 -16.27 1.52
CA LEU A 292 2.08 -17.24 0.89
C LEU A 292 1.68 -18.29 1.94
N TYR A 293 0.63 -17.99 2.69
CA TYR A 293 0.17 -18.77 3.83
C TYR A 293 -0.50 -20.08 3.41
N GLY A 294 -1.29 -20.06 2.34
CA GLY A 294 -1.99 -21.24 1.88
C GLY A 294 -2.21 -21.32 0.39
N VAL A 295 -2.24 -22.55 -0.13
CA VAL A 295 -2.62 -22.85 -1.52
C VAL A 295 -3.56 -24.03 -1.57
N PHE A 296 -4.68 -23.88 -2.27
CA PHE A 296 -5.76 -24.85 -2.40
C PHE A 296 -6.11 -25.12 -3.85
N SER A 297 -6.50 -26.37 -4.14
CA SER A 297 -7.01 -26.83 -5.43
C SER A 297 -8.16 -27.80 -5.22
N SER A 298 -8.69 -28.37 -6.30
CA SER A 298 -9.67 -29.49 -6.22
C SER A 298 -9.12 -30.75 -5.55
N GLU A 299 -7.81 -30.90 -5.48
CA GLU A 299 -7.14 -32.05 -4.87
C GLU A 299 -6.95 -31.89 -3.37
N GLY A 300 -7.14 -30.67 -2.84
CA GLY A 300 -6.92 -30.32 -1.43
C GLY A 300 -6.07 -29.07 -1.27
N GLY A 301 -5.42 -28.92 -0.11
CA GLY A 301 -4.65 -27.72 0.21
C GLY A 301 -3.42 -27.93 1.10
N LEU A 302 -2.64 -26.89 1.19
CA LEU A 302 -1.50 -26.73 2.10
C LEU A 302 -1.62 -25.40 2.82
N LEU A 303 -1.34 -25.39 4.11
CA LEU A 303 -1.14 -24.18 4.93
C LEU A 303 0.21 -24.26 5.62
N ASP A 304 0.93 -23.13 5.69
CA ASP A 304 2.19 -23.01 6.39
C ASP A 304 2.37 -21.56 6.91
N GLU A 305 2.47 -21.37 8.20
CA GLU A 305 2.64 -20.05 8.83
C GLU A 305 3.99 -19.40 8.51
N GLU A 306 5.02 -20.21 8.28
CA GLU A 306 6.35 -19.73 7.85
C GLU A 306 6.37 -19.36 6.36
N GLY A 307 5.38 -19.79 5.59
CA GLY A 307 5.15 -19.46 4.20
C GLY A 307 5.60 -20.51 3.21
N LEU A 308 4.73 -20.76 2.26
CA LEU A 308 4.97 -21.66 1.13
C LEU A 308 5.85 -20.99 0.07
N ASP A 309 6.76 -21.75 -0.53
CA ASP A 309 7.51 -21.31 -1.71
C ASP A 309 6.61 -21.36 -2.95
N PRO A 310 6.28 -20.20 -3.59
CA PRO A 310 5.32 -20.16 -4.67
C PRO A 310 5.74 -20.99 -5.90
N LEU A 311 7.03 -21.11 -6.20
CA LEU A 311 7.51 -21.89 -7.34
C LEU A 311 7.48 -23.39 -7.03
N LYS A 312 7.85 -23.79 -5.81
CA LYS A 312 7.76 -25.21 -5.40
C LYS A 312 6.33 -25.70 -5.36
N VAL A 313 5.40 -24.90 -4.81
CA VAL A 313 3.97 -25.28 -4.78
C VAL A 313 3.38 -25.36 -6.17
N ARG A 314 3.80 -24.50 -7.09
CA ARG A 314 3.38 -24.56 -8.48
C ARG A 314 3.80 -25.88 -9.13
N ASP A 315 5.03 -26.31 -8.93
CA ASP A 315 5.65 -27.43 -9.65
C ASP A 315 5.51 -28.78 -8.89
N ASN A 316 5.49 -28.76 -7.54
CA ASN A 316 5.45 -29.95 -6.68
C ASN A 316 4.38 -29.77 -5.58
N PHE A 317 3.11 -29.99 -5.93
CA PHE A 317 2.00 -29.85 -5.01
C PHE A 317 1.63 -31.22 -4.39
N ASN A 318 1.74 -31.32 -3.05
CA ASN A 318 1.32 -32.50 -2.30
C ASN A 318 0.26 -32.12 -1.25
N PRO A 319 -1.00 -31.96 -1.64
CA PRO A 319 -2.05 -31.39 -0.79
C PRO A 319 -2.58 -32.40 0.24
N LYS A 320 -3.10 -31.84 1.34
CA LYS A 320 -3.99 -32.58 2.26
C LYS A 320 -5.44 -32.35 1.85
N PRO A 321 -6.36 -33.28 2.14
CA PRO A 321 -7.77 -33.08 1.86
C PRO A 321 -8.31 -31.78 2.45
N LEU A 322 -9.11 -31.05 1.69
CA LEU A 322 -9.73 -29.79 2.14
C LEU A 322 -11.05 -30.09 2.88
N ILE A 323 -11.10 -29.67 4.14
CA ILE A 323 -12.31 -29.71 4.97
C ILE A 323 -12.62 -28.26 5.36
N TRP A 324 -13.69 -27.70 4.82
CA TRP A 324 -14.02 -26.27 4.94
C TRP A 324 -14.15 -25.76 6.38
N PRO A 325 -14.87 -26.44 7.32
CA PRO A 325 -14.94 -25.99 8.71
C PRO A 325 -13.56 -25.93 9.41
N GLU A 326 -12.70 -26.89 9.11
CA GLU A 326 -11.32 -26.90 9.66
C GLU A 326 -10.49 -25.77 9.09
N LEU A 327 -10.60 -25.52 7.77
CA LEU A 327 -9.92 -24.39 7.12
C LEU A 327 -10.35 -23.06 7.73
N LEU A 328 -11.66 -22.81 7.85
CA LEU A 328 -12.16 -21.55 8.43
C LEU A 328 -11.64 -21.35 9.87
N GLY A 329 -11.63 -22.42 10.69
CA GLY A 329 -11.06 -22.36 12.04
C GLY A 329 -9.55 -22.06 12.07
N GLN A 330 -8.79 -22.56 11.10
CA GLN A 330 -7.36 -22.23 10.96
C GLN A 330 -7.15 -20.79 10.47
N LEU A 331 -8.00 -20.34 9.54
CA LEU A 331 -7.96 -18.96 9.05
C LEU A 331 -8.37 -17.94 10.14
N GLU A 332 -9.23 -18.31 11.09
CA GLU A 332 -9.61 -17.47 12.23
C GLU A 332 -8.45 -17.29 13.23
N GLN A 333 -7.60 -18.32 13.38
CA GLN A 333 -6.51 -18.34 14.37
C GLN A 333 -5.15 -17.89 13.81
N HIS A 334 -5.14 -17.26 12.64
CA HIS A 334 -3.89 -16.83 11.98
C HIS A 334 -3.06 -15.82 12.78
N GLY A 335 -1.74 -15.82 12.58
CA GLY A 335 -0.81 -14.89 13.22
C GLY A 335 -0.45 -13.64 12.39
N PHE A 336 -1.19 -13.32 11.32
CA PHE A 336 -0.95 -12.16 10.44
C PHE A 336 -1.73 -10.93 10.89
N ASP A 337 -1.31 -9.74 10.46
CA ASP A 337 -2.04 -8.50 10.71
C ASP A 337 -3.26 -8.39 9.77
N ALA A 338 -3.19 -9.00 8.58
CA ALA A 338 -4.29 -9.15 7.63
C ALA A 338 -4.18 -10.43 6.81
N LEU A 339 -5.32 -10.96 6.35
CA LEU A 339 -5.39 -12.05 5.36
C LEU A 339 -6.06 -11.59 4.08
N ILE A 340 -5.58 -12.13 2.96
CA ILE A 340 -6.18 -11.93 1.64
C ILE A 340 -6.41 -13.29 0.99
N ALA A 341 -7.66 -13.61 0.67
CA ALA A 341 -8.04 -14.77 -0.11
C ALA A 341 -8.07 -14.42 -1.61
N LEU A 342 -7.38 -15.20 -2.44
CA LEU A 342 -7.32 -15.03 -3.88
C LEU A 342 -8.02 -16.21 -4.56
N ASP A 343 -9.19 -15.98 -5.14
CA ASP A 343 -9.95 -17.03 -5.86
C ASP A 343 -9.70 -16.96 -7.37
N MET A 344 -8.85 -17.87 -7.82
CA MET A 344 -8.52 -18.11 -9.23
C MET A 344 -9.13 -19.42 -9.75
N THR A 345 -10.20 -19.88 -9.11
CA THR A 345 -10.93 -21.08 -9.52
C THR A 345 -12.05 -20.76 -10.50
N ALA A 346 -12.55 -21.79 -11.18
CA ALA A 346 -13.83 -21.76 -11.90
C ALA A 346 -14.98 -22.35 -11.03
N SER A 347 -14.69 -22.66 -9.77
CA SER A 347 -15.62 -23.36 -8.87
C SER A 347 -16.55 -22.41 -8.15
N GLU A 348 -17.83 -22.70 -8.18
CA GLU A 348 -18.83 -22.02 -7.35
C GLU A 348 -18.57 -22.21 -5.85
N THR A 349 -18.00 -23.34 -5.45
CA THR A 349 -17.81 -23.72 -4.05
C THR A 349 -17.02 -22.67 -3.26
N VAL A 350 -15.88 -22.19 -3.78
CA VAL A 350 -15.05 -21.20 -3.11
C VAL A 350 -15.80 -19.88 -2.94
N SER A 351 -16.47 -19.43 -4.00
CA SER A 351 -17.23 -18.17 -3.99
C SER A 351 -18.37 -18.16 -2.96
N ARG A 352 -18.94 -19.31 -2.62
CA ARG A 352 -19.99 -19.41 -1.59
C ARG A 352 -19.49 -19.07 -0.19
N TYR A 353 -18.19 -19.20 0.07
CA TYR A 353 -17.55 -18.84 1.34
C TYR A 353 -17.08 -17.38 1.42
N TYR A 354 -17.34 -16.53 0.42
CA TYR A 354 -16.96 -15.12 0.50
C TYR A 354 -17.60 -14.37 1.69
N PRO A 355 -18.88 -14.58 2.04
CA PRO A 355 -19.43 -14.01 3.27
C PRO A 355 -18.68 -14.46 4.54
N ASP A 356 -18.29 -15.75 4.61
CA ASP A 356 -17.55 -16.28 5.76
C ASP A 356 -16.14 -15.67 5.83
N PHE A 357 -15.44 -15.56 4.72
CA PHE A 357 -14.14 -14.86 4.67
C PHE A 357 -14.27 -13.41 5.14
N ALA A 358 -15.31 -12.70 4.66
CA ALA A 358 -15.52 -11.32 5.08
C ALA A 358 -15.83 -11.20 6.58
N GLN A 359 -16.60 -12.13 7.16
CA GLN A 359 -16.87 -12.19 8.61
C GLN A 359 -15.60 -12.40 9.43
N LEU A 360 -14.63 -13.15 8.90
CA LEU A 360 -13.32 -13.35 9.50
C LEU A 360 -12.33 -12.20 9.26
N GLY A 361 -12.76 -11.11 8.64
CA GLY A 361 -11.90 -9.97 8.32
C GLY A 361 -10.92 -10.21 7.16
N ILE A 362 -11.18 -11.23 6.32
CA ILE A 362 -10.31 -11.63 5.21
C ILE A 362 -10.72 -10.86 3.96
N HIS A 363 -9.77 -10.10 3.38
CA HIS A 363 -9.98 -9.44 2.09
C HIS A 363 -10.04 -10.47 0.96
N ILE A 364 -10.77 -10.14 -0.12
CA ILE A 364 -11.04 -11.08 -1.21
C ILE A 364 -10.60 -10.48 -2.54
N ILE A 365 -9.85 -11.26 -3.31
CA ILE A 365 -9.52 -10.98 -4.71
C ILE A 365 -10.06 -12.14 -5.56
N ALA A 366 -10.85 -11.82 -6.58
CA ALA A 366 -11.48 -12.86 -7.40
C ALA A 366 -11.23 -12.66 -8.90
N ALA A 367 -10.75 -13.73 -9.56
CA ALA A 367 -10.91 -13.93 -10.99
C ALA A 367 -12.17 -14.74 -11.33
N ASN A 368 -12.73 -15.37 -10.30
CA ASN A 368 -13.97 -16.14 -10.38
C ASN A 368 -15.20 -15.24 -10.56
N LYS A 369 -15.96 -15.46 -11.62
CA LYS A 369 -17.12 -14.65 -11.97
C LYS A 369 -18.39 -14.99 -11.17
N PHE A 370 -18.41 -16.15 -10.49
CA PHE A 370 -19.64 -16.66 -9.89
C PHE A 370 -20.30 -15.66 -8.93
N ALA A 371 -19.57 -15.20 -7.94
CA ALA A 371 -20.11 -14.28 -6.93
C ALA A 371 -20.59 -12.95 -7.53
N GLY A 372 -19.86 -12.40 -8.51
CA GLY A 372 -20.25 -11.16 -9.20
C GLY A 372 -21.47 -11.27 -10.09
N ALA A 373 -21.74 -12.49 -10.60
CA ALA A 373 -22.87 -12.80 -11.49
C ALA A 373 -23.97 -13.65 -10.82
N ALA A 374 -23.89 -13.92 -9.52
CA ALA A 374 -24.90 -14.64 -8.74
C ALA A 374 -26.21 -13.86 -8.65
N ASP A 375 -27.24 -14.47 -8.03
CA ASP A 375 -28.47 -13.74 -7.73
C ASP A 375 -28.22 -12.51 -6.86
N SER A 376 -29.14 -11.54 -6.93
CA SER A 376 -28.99 -10.25 -6.27
C SER A 376 -28.85 -10.38 -4.76
N GLU A 377 -29.56 -11.32 -4.13
CA GLU A 377 -29.54 -11.54 -2.68
C GLU A 377 -28.13 -11.96 -2.22
N PHE A 378 -27.53 -12.95 -2.90
CA PHE A 378 -26.19 -13.41 -2.57
C PHE A 378 -25.12 -12.34 -2.82
N TYR A 379 -25.21 -11.64 -3.96
CA TYR A 379 -24.30 -10.53 -4.27
C TYR A 379 -24.36 -9.42 -3.22
N GLN A 380 -25.56 -8.97 -2.83
CA GLN A 380 -25.74 -7.93 -1.82
C GLN A 380 -25.28 -8.39 -0.43
N ARG A 381 -25.49 -9.66 -0.08
CA ARG A 381 -25.00 -10.24 1.16
C ARG A 381 -23.48 -10.13 1.25
N ILE A 382 -22.74 -10.48 0.18
CA ILE A 382 -21.28 -10.32 0.16
C ILE A 382 -20.89 -8.84 0.34
N LYS A 383 -21.49 -7.94 -0.45
CA LYS A 383 -21.19 -6.49 -0.38
C LYS A 383 -21.49 -5.91 1.00
N GLN A 384 -22.58 -6.31 1.62
CA GLN A 384 -22.96 -5.85 2.96
C GLN A 384 -21.97 -6.39 4.01
N THR A 385 -21.69 -7.70 4.00
CA THR A 385 -20.74 -8.30 4.94
C THR A 385 -19.35 -7.67 4.81
N CYS A 386 -18.88 -7.42 3.59
CA CYS A 386 -17.61 -6.72 3.37
C CYS A 386 -17.61 -5.30 3.98
N ARG A 387 -18.71 -4.55 3.86
CA ARG A 387 -18.83 -3.22 4.49
C ARG A 387 -18.83 -3.30 6.01
N ASP A 388 -19.61 -4.22 6.57
CA ASP A 388 -19.77 -4.38 8.03
C ASP A 388 -18.46 -4.77 8.72
N HIS A 389 -17.60 -5.54 8.04
CA HIS A 389 -16.31 -6.00 8.53
C HIS A 389 -15.12 -5.22 7.97
N GLN A 390 -15.35 -4.14 7.23
CA GLN A 390 -14.32 -3.27 6.65
C GLN A 390 -13.31 -4.00 5.76
N VAL A 391 -13.71 -5.08 5.10
CA VAL A 391 -12.89 -5.82 4.13
C VAL A 391 -13.21 -5.42 2.71
N GLN A 392 -12.23 -5.56 1.83
CA GLN A 392 -12.40 -5.30 0.41
C GLN A 392 -12.65 -6.61 -0.35
N TRP A 393 -13.60 -6.55 -1.28
CA TRP A 393 -13.76 -7.54 -2.32
C TRP A 393 -13.46 -6.90 -3.67
N ARG A 394 -12.33 -7.32 -4.29
CA ARG A 394 -11.86 -6.85 -5.58
C ARG A 394 -11.93 -7.96 -6.62
N TYR A 395 -12.32 -7.63 -7.83
CA TYR A 395 -12.59 -8.62 -8.87
C TYR A 395 -12.36 -8.08 -10.29
N ASN A 396 -11.35 -7.21 -10.47
CA ASN A 396 -11.00 -6.64 -11.78
C ASN A 396 -10.73 -7.71 -12.84
N ALA A 397 -10.14 -8.85 -12.45
CA ALA A 397 -9.82 -9.95 -13.35
C ALA A 397 -11.04 -10.70 -13.93
N THR A 398 -12.27 -10.42 -13.46
CA THR A 398 -13.48 -11.12 -13.90
C THR A 398 -14.00 -10.69 -15.27
N VAL A 399 -13.73 -9.42 -15.67
CA VAL A 399 -14.18 -8.86 -16.95
C VAL A 399 -13.03 -8.17 -17.65
N GLY A 400 -12.78 -8.51 -18.93
CA GLY A 400 -11.73 -7.92 -19.73
C GLY A 400 -10.31 -8.36 -19.37
N ALA A 401 -10.15 -9.43 -18.59
CA ALA A 401 -8.86 -9.95 -18.14
C ALA A 401 -8.01 -8.89 -17.41
N GLY A 402 -7.05 -8.24 -18.10
CA GLY A 402 -6.20 -7.19 -17.56
C GLY A 402 -6.64 -5.77 -17.92
N LEU A 403 -7.70 -5.60 -18.69
CA LEU A 403 -8.20 -4.29 -19.07
C LEU A 403 -8.83 -3.56 -17.88
N PRO A 404 -8.56 -2.26 -17.66
CA PRO A 404 -8.96 -1.55 -16.45
C PRO A 404 -10.42 -1.06 -16.48
N ILE A 405 -11.38 -1.95 -16.85
CA ILE A 405 -12.78 -1.56 -17.03
C ILE A 405 -13.44 -1.21 -15.70
N GLN A 406 -13.38 -2.15 -14.75
CA GLN A 406 -14.02 -1.99 -13.44
C GLN A 406 -13.38 -0.87 -12.64
N SER A 407 -12.04 -0.76 -12.67
CA SER A 407 -11.34 0.35 -12.02
C SER A 407 -11.67 1.71 -12.66
N SER A 408 -11.90 1.77 -13.98
CA SER A 408 -12.37 3.00 -14.64
C SER A 408 -13.78 3.38 -14.21
N ILE A 409 -14.70 2.41 -14.12
CA ILE A 409 -16.06 2.63 -13.60
C ILE A 409 -16.01 3.12 -12.16
N GLN A 410 -15.19 2.49 -11.31
CA GLN A 410 -15.00 2.89 -9.92
C GLN A 410 -14.43 4.31 -9.81
N MET A 411 -13.41 4.64 -10.59
CA MET A 411 -12.81 5.98 -10.63
C MET A 411 -13.84 7.05 -10.99
N LEU A 412 -14.63 6.84 -12.04
CA LEU A 412 -15.68 7.78 -12.45
C LEU A 412 -16.71 7.97 -11.34
N ARG A 413 -17.21 6.90 -10.75
CA ARG A 413 -18.19 6.95 -9.66
C ARG A 413 -17.65 7.65 -8.41
N GLN A 414 -16.41 7.37 -8.04
CA GLN A 414 -15.76 8.00 -6.88
C GLN A 414 -15.49 9.49 -7.10
N SER A 415 -15.27 9.91 -8.36
CA SER A 415 -15.17 11.34 -8.71
C SER A 415 -16.53 12.06 -8.80
N GLY A 416 -17.62 11.35 -8.55
CA GLY A 416 -18.99 11.92 -8.60
C GLY A 416 -19.63 11.89 -9.98
N ASP A 417 -18.99 11.27 -10.97
CA ASP A 417 -19.55 11.10 -12.31
C ASP A 417 -20.54 9.91 -12.35
N ARG A 418 -21.69 10.08 -12.95
CA ARG A 418 -22.72 9.04 -13.01
C ARG A 418 -22.60 8.25 -14.31
N ILE A 419 -22.48 6.94 -14.18
CA ILE A 419 -22.47 6.03 -15.32
C ILE A 419 -23.88 6.00 -15.93
N GLN A 420 -23.96 6.21 -17.23
CA GLN A 420 -25.22 6.19 -18.00
C GLN A 420 -25.41 4.86 -18.73
N GLY A 421 -24.32 4.16 -19.04
CA GLY A 421 -24.35 2.88 -19.69
C GLY A 421 -22.95 2.31 -19.93
N VAL A 422 -22.90 1.03 -20.21
CA VAL A 422 -21.69 0.37 -20.74
C VAL A 422 -22.11 -0.52 -21.91
N SER A 423 -21.35 -0.44 -22.99
CA SER A 423 -21.56 -1.31 -24.16
C SER A 423 -20.24 -1.82 -24.69
N GLY A 424 -20.29 -2.91 -25.47
CA GLY A 424 -19.05 -3.42 -26.07
C GLY A 424 -19.14 -4.84 -26.58
N ILE A 425 -17.99 -5.35 -27.00
CA ILE A 425 -17.77 -6.74 -27.41
C ILE A 425 -16.90 -7.41 -26.33
N PHE A 426 -17.52 -8.32 -25.56
CA PHE A 426 -16.94 -8.90 -24.34
C PHE A 426 -16.44 -10.34 -24.51
N SER A 427 -16.50 -10.88 -25.74
CA SER A 427 -16.02 -12.22 -26.08
C SER A 427 -15.01 -12.14 -27.21
N GLY A 428 -13.80 -12.66 -27.00
CA GLY A 428 -12.78 -12.76 -28.04
C GLY A 428 -13.18 -13.68 -29.19
N THR A 429 -13.82 -14.81 -28.87
CA THR A 429 -14.34 -15.78 -29.85
C THR A 429 -15.39 -15.14 -30.76
N LEU A 430 -16.41 -14.52 -30.18
CA LEU A 430 -17.47 -13.87 -30.94
C LEU A 430 -16.94 -12.62 -31.70
N SER A 431 -15.98 -11.90 -31.12
CA SER A 431 -15.28 -10.83 -31.83
C SER A 431 -14.62 -11.35 -33.09
N TRP A 432 -13.85 -12.45 -33.00
CA TRP A 432 -13.17 -13.06 -34.13
C TRP A 432 -14.18 -13.58 -35.18
N LEU A 433 -15.19 -14.32 -34.78
CA LEU A 433 -16.19 -14.89 -35.70
C LEU A 433 -16.90 -13.82 -36.53
N PHE A 434 -17.42 -12.77 -35.89
CA PHE A 434 -18.16 -11.71 -36.60
C PHE A 434 -17.25 -10.71 -37.32
N GLN A 435 -15.94 -10.73 -37.08
CA GLN A 435 -14.98 -9.98 -37.88
C GLN A 435 -14.59 -10.73 -39.16
N GLN A 436 -14.47 -12.06 -39.08
CA GLN A 436 -14.13 -12.88 -40.22
C GLN A 436 -15.33 -13.15 -41.14
N TYR A 437 -16.57 -13.05 -40.59
CA TYR A 437 -17.76 -13.36 -41.35
C TYR A 437 -18.15 -12.21 -42.28
N ASP A 438 -17.92 -12.45 -43.59
CA ASP A 438 -18.24 -11.51 -44.67
C ASP A 438 -19.36 -11.99 -45.61
N GLY A 439 -19.96 -13.14 -45.29
CA GLY A 439 -21.03 -13.80 -46.09
C GLY A 439 -20.55 -14.56 -47.29
N THR A 440 -19.25 -14.68 -47.53
CA THR A 440 -18.67 -15.49 -48.64
C THR A 440 -18.52 -16.95 -48.30
N ARG A 441 -18.36 -17.26 -47.03
CA ARG A 441 -18.25 -18.61 -46.45
C ARG A 441 -19.41 -18.84 -45.46
N PRO A 442 -19.87 -20.09 -45.30
CA PRO A 442 -20.80 -20.45 -44.25
C PRO A 442 -20.27 -20.09 -42.85
N PHE A 443 -21.14 -19.62 -41.94
CA PHE A 443 -20.73 -19.29 -40.59
C PHE A 443 -20.23 -20.52 -39.80
N SER A 444 -20.85 -21.69 -40.08
CA SER A 444 -20.42 -22.98 -39.52
C SER A 444 -18.97 -23.34 -39.81
N GLU A 445 -18.43 -22.99 -40.99
CA GLU A 445 -17.02 -23.22 -41.30
C GLU A 445 -16.08 -22.35 -40.45
N LEU A 446 -16.48 -21.11 -40.13
CA LEU A 446 -15.71 -20.24 -39.25
C LEU A 446 -15.75 -20.73 -37.80
N VAL A 447 -16.88 -21.29 -37.34
CA VAL A 447 -16.97 -21.90 -36.02
C VAL A 447 -16.06 -23.12 -35.91
N ASP A 448 -16.03 -23.99 -36.94
CA ASP A 448 -15.11 -25.14 -36.97
C ASP A 448 -13.65 -24.71 -36.99
N GLU A 449 -13.31 -23.72 -37.81
CA GLU A 449 -11.96 -23.14 -37.89
C GLU A 449 -11.53 -22.56 -36.52
N ALA A 450 -12.41 -21.79 -35.84
CA ALA A 450 -12.14 -21.24 -34.51
C ALA A 450 -11.91 -22.35 -33.47
N TRP A 451 -12.70 -23.43 -33.54
CA TRP A 451 -12.54 -24.59 -32.66
C TRP A 451 -11.21 -25.31 -32.88
N GLN A 452 -10.84 -25.57 -34.15
CA GLN A 452 -9.56 -26.19 -34.49
C GLN A 452 -8.34 -25.35 -34.07
N HIS A 453 -8.45 -24.03 -34.11
CA HIS A 453 -7.41 -23.11 -33.64
C HIS A 453 -7.41 -22.86 -32.12
N GLY A 454 -8.32 -23.48 -31.36
CA GLY A 454 -8.43 -23.29 -29.92
C GLY A 454 -8.88 -21.88 -29.52
N LEU A 455 -9.64 -21.20 -30.38
CA LEU A 455 -10.22 -19.88 -30.14
C LEU A 455 -11.61 -19.97 -29.45
N THR A 456 -12.16 -21.17 -29.35
CA THR A 456 -13.42 -21.45 -28.61
C THR A 456 -13.11 -22.23 -27.33
N GLU A 457 -14.08 -22.27 -26.43
CA GLU A 457 -14.11 -23.28 -25.37
C GLU A 457 -14.18 -24.69 -25.99
N PRO A 458 -13.86 -25.77 -25.25
CA PRO A 458 -13.91 -27.13 -25.76
C PRO A 458 -15.26 -27.49 -26.41
N ASP A 459 -16.35 -26.95 -25.89
CA ASP A 459 -17.67 -26.97 -26.49
C ASP A 459 -18.03 -25.56 -27.02
N PRO A 460 -18.01 -25.30 -28.32
CA PRO A 460 -18.26 -23.97 -28.88
C PRO A 460 -19.65 -23.39 -28.52
N ARG A 461 -20.58 -24.21 -28.06
CA ARG A 461 -21.88 -23.74 -27.55
C ARG A 461 -21.74 -22.83 -26.35
N GLU A 462 -20.72 -22.99 -25.54
CA GLU A 462 -20.48 -22.13 -24.39
C GLU A 462 -20.27 -20.68 -24.85
N ASP A 463 -19.46 -20.46 -25.89
CA ASP A 463 -19.24 -19.15 -26.51
C ASP A 463 -20.49 -18.63 -27.22
N LEU A 464 -21.06 -19.46 -28.11
CA LEU A 464 -22.20 -19.10 -28.96
C LEU A 464 -23.49 -18.88 -28.17
N SER A 465 -23.59 -19.41 -26.95
CA SER A 465 -24.75 -19.16 -26.07
C SER A 465 -24.83 -17.72 -25.57
N GLY A 466 -23.72 -16.98 -25.56
CA GLY A 466 -23.63 -15.63 -25.02
C GLY A 466 -23.73 -15.55 -23.49
N GLN A 467 -23.76 -16.69 -22.79
CA GLN A 467 -23.91 -16.72 -21.32
C GLN A 467 -22.75 -16.05 -20.57
N ASP A 468 -21.51 -16.24 -21.03
CA ASP A 468 -20.34 -15.59 -20.41
C ASP A 468 -20.39 -14.06 -20.65
N VAL A 469 -20.83 -13.64 -21.84
CA VAL A 469 -21.03 -12.22 -22.16
C VAL A 469 -22.11 -11.60 -21.25
N ARG A 470 -23.22 -12.32 -21.02
CA ARG A 470 -24.28 -11.89 -20.10
C ARG A 470 -23.79 -11.75 -18.66
N ARG A 471 -22.99 -12.72 -18.17
CA ARG A 471 -22.37 -12.66 -16.83
C ARG A 471 -21.44 -11.44 -16.71
N LYS A 472 -20.62 -11.18 -17.72
CA LYS A 472 -19.73 -10.01 -17.74
C LYS A 472 -20.53 -8.70 -17.75
N LEU A 473 -21.59 -8.61 -18.52
CA LEU A 473 -22.46 -7.43 -18.55
C LEU A 473 -23.10 -7.19 -17.19
N LEU A 474 -23.62 -8.24 -16.54
CA LEU A 474 -24.20 -8.14 -15.20
C LEU A 474 -23.20 -7.63 -14.16
N ILE A 475 -21.96 -8.15 -14.19
CA ILE A 475 -20.89 -7.69 -13.29
C ILE A 475 -20.63 -6.19 -13.50
N LEU A 476 -20.50 -5.72 -14.75
CA LEU A 476 -20.24 -4.32 -15.05
C LEU A 476 -21.43 -3.41 -14.68
N ALA A 477 -22.67 -3.85 -14.90
CA ALA A 477 -23.86 -3.11 -14.52
C ALA A 477 -23.92 -2.90 -12.99
N ARG A 478 -23.65 -3.96 -12.22
CA ARG A 478 -23.58 -3.88 -10.76
C ARG A 478 -22.44 -2.99 -10.27
N GLU A 479 -21.28 -3.05 -10.92
CA GLU A 479 -20.15 -2.15 -10.61
C GLU A 479 -20.50 -0.69 -10.93
N ALA A 480 -21.25 -0.45 -11.99
CA ALA A 480 -21.78 0.85 -12.35
C ALA A 480 -22.89 1.37 -11.40
N GLY A 481 -23.40 0.50 -10.52
CA GLY A 481 -24.42 0.85 -9.52
C GLY A 481 -25.86 0.57 -9.96
N PHE A 482 -26.06 -0.23 -11.00
CA PHE A 482 -27.38 -0.67 -11.45
C PHE A 482 -27.80 -1.96 -10.74
N GLU A 483 -29.04 -2.00 -10.28
CA GLU A 483 -29.62 -3.18 -9.66
C GLU A 483 -30.26 -4.06 -10.75
N LEU A 484 -29.48 -5.01 -11.26
CA LEU A 484 -29.90 -5.96 -12.28
C LEU A 484 -29.67 -7.40 -11.82
N ASP A 485 -30.55 -8.29 -12.28
CA ASP A 485 -30.35 -9.73 -12.23
C ASP A 485 -30.16 -10.32 -13.64
N SER A 486 -29.65 -11.54 -13.67
CA SER A 486 -29.40 -12.23 -14.95
C SER A 486 -30.66 -12.37 -15.82
N ALA A 487 -31.85 -12.43 -15.19
CA ALA A 487 -33.13 -12.52 -15.88
C ALA A 487 -33.55 -11.20 -16.55
N ASP A 488 -33.05 -10.07 -16.08
CA ASP A 488 -33.38 -8.74 -16.64
C ASP A 488 -32.59 -8.44 -17.92
N ILE A 489 -31.60 -9.27 -18.25
CA ILE A 489 -30.76 -9.11 -19.43
C ILE A 489 -31.34 -9.95 -20.58
N GLU A 490 -31.84 -9.29 -21.62
CA GLU A 490 -32.24 -9.93 -22.86
C GLU A 490 -31.04 -10.61 -23.51
N LEU A 491 -31.14 -11.93 -23.76
CA LEU A 491 -30.04 -12.72 -24.32
C LEU A 491 -30.45 -13.37 -25.65
N GLU A 492 -29.80 -12.97 -26.71
CA GLU A 492 -29.87 -13.64 -27.99
C GLU A 492 -28.83 -14.76 -28.06
N ASN A 493 -29.31 -16.00 -27.87
CA ASN A 493 -28.49 -17.20 -27.95
C ASN A 493 -28.35 -17.63 -29.40
N LEU A 494 -27.15 -17.68 -29.93
CA LEU A 494 -26.87 -18.01 -31.33
C LEU A 494 -27.04 -19.52 -31.61
N VAL A 495 -27.08 -20.38 -30.55
CA VAL A 495 -27.29 -21.81 -30.71
C VAL A 495 -28.79 -22.09 -30.92
N PRO A 496 -29.20 -22.68 -32.07
CA PRO A 496 -30.58 -23.08 -32.31
C PRO A 496 -31.11 -23.96 -31.17
N VAL A 497 -32.41 -23.80 -30.86
CA VAL A 497 -33.04 -24.50 -29.71
C VAL A 497 -32.84 -26.01 -29.79
N VAL A 498 -32.91 -26.58 -30.99
CA VAL A 498 -32.76 -28.00 -31.24
C VAL A 498 -31.35 -28.54 -31.01
N LEU A 499 -30.35 -27.67 -30.98
CA LEU A 499 -28.94 -28.04 -30.76
C LEU A 499 -28.45 -27.81 -29.32
N ARG A 500 -29.23 -27.13 -28.48
CA ARG A 500 -28.81 -26.76 -27.10
C ARG A 500 -28.61 -27.95 -26.17
N LYS A 501 -29.30 -29.10 -26.45
CA LYS A 501 -29.30 -30.25 -25.55
C LYS A 501 -28.69 -31.53 -26.17
N VAL A 502 -28.14 -31.46 -27.38
CA VAL A 502 -27.46 -32.60 -28.01
C VAL A 502 -26.06 -32.78 -27.41
N SER A 503 -25.38 -33.90 -27.68
CA SER A 503 -23.96 -34.06 -27.30
C SER A 503 -23.06 -33.07 -28.04
N ALA A 504 -21.85 -32.84 -27.56
CA ALA A 504 -20.88 -31.96 -28.24
C ALA A 504 -20.57 -32.47 -29.65
N ASP A 505 -20.37 -33.79 -29.82
CA ASP A 505 -20.12 -34.40 -31.13
C ASP A 505 -21.30 -34.19 -32.09
N GLN A 506 -22.51 -34.40 -31.62
CA GLN A 506 -23.73 -34.18 -32.43
C GLN A 506 -23.91 -32.69 -32.79
N PHE A 507 -23.48 -31.78 -31.94
CA PHE A 507 -23.48 -30.35 -32.24
C PHE A 507 -22.48 -30.04 -33.38
N MET A 508 -21.26 -30.56 -33.29
CA MET A 508 -20.24 -30.37 -34.32
C MET A 508 -20.68 -30.96 -35.68
N ASP A 509 -21.31 -32.12 -35.69
CA ASP A 509 -21.86 -32.72 -36.92
C ASP A 509 -22.98 -31.88 -37.60
N ARG A 510 -23.64 -31.00 -36.79
CA ARG A 510 -24.81 -30.22 -37.20
C ARG A 510 -24.54 -28.70 -37.23
N LEU A 511 -23.31 -28.25 -37.24
CA LEU A 511 -22.93 -26.81 -37.26
C LEU A 511 -23.63 -26.02 -38.37
N LYS A 512 -23.93 -26.65 -39.52
CA LYS A 512 -24.65 -26.00 -40.64
C LYS A 512 -26.02 -25.42 -40.27
N GLU A 513 -26.63 -25.87 -39.18
CA GLU A 513 -27.89 -25.30 -38.71
C GLU A 513 -27.74 -23.86 -38.13
N LEU A 514 -26.48 -23.40 -37.93
CA LEU A 514 -26.17 -22.02 -37.56
C LEU A 514 -26.24 -21.06 -38.76
N ASP A 515 -26.10 -21.55 -40.00
CA ASP A 515 -25.85 -20.72 -41.16
C ASP A 515 -27.03 -19.81 -41.53
N ASP A 516 -28.22 -20.35 -41.67
CA ASP A 516 -29.40 -19.60 -42.14
C ASP A 516 -29.80 -18.42 -41.23
N PRO A 517 -29.85 -18.55 -39.88
CA PRO A 517 -30.14 -17.42 -38.99
C PRO A 517 -29.09 -16.32 -39.09
N ILE A 518 -27.82 -16.69 -39.09
CA ILE A 518 -26.72 -15.73 -39.14
C ILE A 518 -26.63 -15.05 -40.50
N GLN A 519 -26.80 -15.79 -41.60
CA GLN A 519 -26.84 -15.26 -42.95
C GLN A 519 -27.97 -14.22 -43.10
N THR A 520 -29.16 -14.54 -42.58
CA THR A 520 -30.32 -13.63 -42.61
C THR A 520 -30.02 -12.31 -41.89
N ALA A 521 -29.44 -12.40 -40.70
CA ALA A 521 -29.05 -11.22 -39.90
C ALA A 521 -27.96 -10.39 -40.61
N PHE A 522 -26.97 -11.06 -41.19
CA PHE A 522 -25.88 -10.43 -41.92
C PHE A 522 -26.39 -9.68 -43.16
N GLU A 523 -27.20 -10.31 -43.98
CA GLU A 523 -27.80 -9.67 -45.16
C GLU A 523 -28.66 -8.49 -44.78
N GLY A 524 -29.41 -8.57 -43.66
CA GLY A 524 -30.18 -7.47 -43.13
C GLY A 524 -29.29 -6.25 -42.81
N ALA A 525 -28.19 -6.46 -42.14
CA ALA A 525 -27.21 -5.42 -41.82
C ALA A 525 -26.56 -4.84 -43.09
N ARG A 526 -26.14 -5.70 -44.01
CA ARG A 526 -25.47 -5.32 -45.27
C ARG A 526 -26.37 -4.48 -46.16
N ARG A 527 -27.66 -4.77 -46.24
CA ARG A 527 -28.64 -4.00 -47.04
C ARG A 527 -28.72 -2.52 -46.64
N VAL A 528 -28.44 -2.22 -45.39
CA VAL A 528 -28.43 -0.85 -44.84
C VAL A 528 -27.01 -0.29 -44.68
N GLY A 529 -26.02 -0.93 -45.27
CA GLY A 529 -24.60 -0.48 -45.26
C GLY A 529 -23.90 -0.65 -43.90
N LYS A 530 -24.41 -1.52 -43.03
CA LYS A 530 -23.89 -1.75 -41.68
C LYS A 530 -23.13 -3.07 -41.56
N VAL A 531 -22.32 -3.18 -40.50
CA VAL A 531 -21.61 -4.41 -40.14
C VAL A 531 -22.31 -5.08 -38.96
N LEU A 532 -22.33 -6.41 -38.97
CA LEU A 532 -22.95 -7.21 -37.91
C LEU A 532 -21.95 -7.52 -36.80
N ARG A 533 -22.31 -7.26 -35.55
CA ARG A 533 -21.47 -7.56 -34.39
C ARG A 533 -22.30 -8.15 -33.25
N TYR A 534 -21.67 -8.94 -32.36
CA TYR A 534 -22.34 -9.45 -31.15
C TYR A 534 -21.97 -8.53 -29.98
N VAL A 535 -22.96 -7.74 -29.51
CA VAL A 535 -22.76 -6.62 -28.59
C VAL A 535 -23.47 -6.90 -27.27
N ALA A 536 -22.83 -6.52 -26.18
CA ALA A 536 -23.44 -6.42 -24.87
C ALA A 536 -23.67 -4.93 -24.54
N ARG A 537 -24.82 -4.60 -23.97
CA ARG A 537 -25.18 -3.24 -23.63
C ARG A 537 -26.12 -3.21 -22.42
N PHE A 538 -25.88 -2.27 -21.51
CA PHE A 538 -26.92 -1.79 -20.60
C PHE A 538 -26.98 -0.25 -20.64
N GLU A 539 -28.14 0.31 -20.37
CA GLU A 539 -28.43 1.73 -20.45
C GLU A 539 -29.07 2.22 -19.14
N HIS A 540 -29.03 3.53 -18.93
CA HIS A 540 -29.53 4.20 -17.72
C HIS A 540 -31.03 3.95 -17.42
N ASP A 541 -31.82 3.59 -18.42
CA ASP A 541 -33.24 3.26 -18.29
C ASP A 541 -33.48 1.82 -17.79
N GLY A 542 -32.41 1.08 -17.50
CA GLY A 542 -32.45 -0.30 -17.00
C GLY A 542 -32.53 -1.36 -18.09
N LYS A 543 -32.56 -0.99 -19.38
CA LYS A 543 -32.52 -1.96 -20.46
C LYS A 543 -31.14 -2.55 -20.59
N ALA A 544 -31.10 -3.88 -20.63
CA ALA A 544 -29.85 -4.63 -20.80
C ALA A 544 -30.06 -5.72 -21.86
N ARG A 545 -29.14 -5.81 -22.82
CA ARG A 545 -29.21 -6.77 -23.92
C ARG A 545 -27.84 -7.31 -24.29
N VAL A 546 -27.83 -8.55 -24.70
CA VAL A 546 -26.70 -9.25 -25.31
C VAL A 546 -27.18 -9.91 -26.59
N GLY A 547 -26.65 -9.53 -27.73
CA GLY A 547 -27.10 -10.07 -29.01
C GLY A 547 -26.47 -9.42 -30.22
N LEU A 548 -26.99 -9.77 -31.41
CA LEU A 548 -26.54 -9.22 -32.67
C LEU A 548 -27.02 -7.78 -32.86
N GLU A 549 -26.10 -6.90 -33.27
CA GLU A 549 -26.37 -5.51 -33.62
C GLU A 549 -25.75 -5.15 -34.97
N ALA A 550 -26.50 -4.38 -35.76
CA ALA A 550 -26.03 -3.81 -37.01
C ALA A 550 -25.44 -2.41 -36.76
N LEU A 551 -24.12 -2.27 -36.84
CA LEU A 551 -23.36 -1.06 -36.49
C LEU A 551 -22.88 -0.32 -37.74
N GLU A 552 -22.73 1.00 -37.63
CA GLU A 552 -22.09 1.80 -38.66
C GLU A 552 -20.64 1.36 -38.88
N PRO A 553 -20.10 1.38 -40.13
CA PRO A 553 -18.72 0.92 -40.41
C PRO A 553 -17.64 1.67 -39.65
N HIS A 554 -17.90 2.90 -39.22
CA HIS A 554 -16.98 3.74 -38.44
C HIS A 554 -17.21 3.66 -36.92
N HIS A 555 -18.15 2.83 -36.47
CA HIS A 555 -18.39 2.62 -35.05
C HIS A 555 -17.15 2.00 -34.38
N PRO A 556 -16.78 2.39 -33.12
CA PRO A 556 -15.62 1.84 -32.41
C PRO A 556 -15.58 0.31 -32.32
N PHE A 557 -16.74 -0.36 -32.39
CA PHE A 557 -16.84 -1.82 -32.32
C PHE A 557 -16.75 -2.50 -33.71
N ALA A 558 -16.71 -1.75 -34.78
CA ALA A 558 -16.75 -2.29 -36.14
C ALA A 558 -15.43 -2.94 -36.58
N ASN A 559 -14.30 -2.38 -36.17
CA ASN A 559 -12.96 -2.74 -36.66
C ASN A 559 -12.02 -3.01 -35.49
N LEU A 560 -12.12 -4.19 -34.88
CA LEU A 560 -11.22 -4.63 -33.80
C LEU A 560 -10.07 -5.47 -34.36
N LEU A 561 -8.97 -5.58 -33.63
CA LEU A 561 -7.99 -6.64 -33.89
C LEU A 561 -8.61 -8.00 -33.53
N PRO A 562 -8.18 -9.09 -34.18
CA PRO A 562 -8.70 -10.41 -33.88
C PRO A 562 -8.62 -10.75 -32.39
N CYS A 563 -9.71 -11.26 -31.84
CA CYS A 563 -9.87 -11.64 -30.43
C CYS A 563 -9.84 -10.48 -29.42
N ASP A 564 -9.72 -9.22 -29.85
CA ASP A 564 -9.83 -8.07 -28.96
C ASP A 564 -11.25 -7.94 -28.38
N ASN A 565 -11.31 -7.48 -27.14
CA ASN A 565 -12.51 -6.94 -26.53
C ASN A 565 -12.49 -5.42 -26.61
N VAL A 566 -13.68 -4.81 -26.61
CA VAL A 566 -13.85 -3.36 -26.53
C VAL A 566 -14.98 -3.06 -25.58
N PHE A 567 -14.78 -2.01 -24.79
CA PHE A 567 -15.75 -1.51 -23.82
C PHE A 567 -15.88 0.01 -24.00
N ALA A 568 -17.11 0.49 -24.10
CA ALA A 568 -17.43 1.92 -24.11
C ALA A 568 -18.24 2.23 -22.85
N ILE A 569 -17.72 3.13 -22.02
CA ILE A 569 -18.35 3.60 -20.79
C ILE A 569 -18.93 4.98 -21.07
N GLU A 570 -20.24 5.10 -20.97
CA GLU A 570 -20.97 6.36 -21.07
C GLU A 570 -21.26 6.89 -19.67
N SER A 571 -20.97 8.17 -19.43
CA SER A 571 -21.24 8.85 -18.16
C SER A 571 -21.73 10.28 -18.42
N ASP A 572 -22.06 11.01 -17.36
CA ASP A 572 -22.44 12.43 -17.52
C ASP A 572 -21.32 13.24 -18.18
N SER A 573 -20.06 12.96 -17.88
CA SER A 573 -18.88 13.62 -18.47
C SER A 573 -18.50 13.08 -19.85
N TYR A 574 -18.74 11.81 -20.11
CA TYR A 574 -18.37 11.10 -21.36
C TYR A 574 -19.61 10.69 -22.16
N ARG A 575 -20.50 11.65 -22.45
CA ARG A 575 -21.79 11.41 -23.12
C ARG A 575 -21.66 11.42 -24.64
N THR A 576 -20.98 12.42 -25.19
CA THR A 576 -20.80 12.56 -26.65
C THR A 576 -19.70 11.65 -27.18
N ASN A 577 -18.63 11.51 -26.42
CA ASN A 577 -17.50 10.62 -26.69
C ASN A 577 -17.34 9.69 -25.49
N PRO A 578 -17.85 8.46 -25.54
CA PRO A 578 -17.68 7.47 -24.49
C PRO A 578 -16.20 7.19 -24.20
N LEU A 579 -15.88 6.86 -22.97
CA LEU A 579 -14.55 6.35 -22.63
C LEU A 579 -14.40 4.94 -23.21
N VAL A 580 -13.55 4.77 -24.21
CA VAL A 580 -13.34 3.48 -24.90
C VAL A 580 -12.06 2.82 -24.41
N ILE A 581 -12.17 1.56 -23.98
CA ILE A 581 -11.07 0.71 -23.56
C ILE A 581 -11.07 -0.52 -24.46
N GLN A 582 -9.96 -0.75 -25.16
CA GLN A 582 -9.81 -1.85 -26.11
C GLN A 582 -8.51 -2.61 -25.87
N GLY A 583 -8.53 -3.91 -26.11
CA GLY A 583 -7.37 -4.79 -26.08
C GLY A 583 -7.72 -6.25 -25.88
N PRO A 584 -6.72 -7.12 -25.64
CA PRO A 584 -6.95 -8.53 -25.42
C PRO A 584 -7.80 -8.78 -24.19
N GLY A 585 -8.99 -9.37 -24.38
CA GLY A 585 -9.97 -9.65 -23.34
C GLY A 585 -9.80 -11.00 -22.65
N ALA A 586 -8.74 -11.76 -22.98
CA ALA A 586 -8.37 -13.03 -22.40
C ALA A 586 -6.83 -13.17 -22.40
N GLY A 587 -6.33 -14.05 -21.55
CA GLY A 587 -4.90 -14.36 -21.47
C GLY A 587 -4.44 -14.51 -20.01
N ARG A 588 -3.70 -15.58 -19.76
CA ARG A 588 -3.22 -15.91 -18.41
C ARG A 588 -2.32 -14.83 -17.79
N GLU A 589 -1.49 -14.19 -18.60
CA GLU A 589 -0.54 -13.16 -18.16
C GLU A 589 -1.28 -11.89 -17.73
N VAL A 590 -2.17 -11.39 -18.58
CA VAL A 590 -2.94 -10.18 -18.31
C VAL A 590 -3.95 -10.39 -17.17
N THR A 591 -4.53 -11.59 -17.03
CA THR A 591 -5.40 -11.93 -15.89
C THR A 591 -4.61 -11.97 -14.59
N ALA A 592 -3.41 -12.60 -14.59
CA ALA A 592 -2.53 -12.62 -13.43
C ALA A 592 -2.08 -11.21 -13.03
N ALA A 593 -1.82 -10.32 -14.00
CA ALA A 593 -1.48 -8.93 -13.74
C ALA A 593 -2.63 -8.14 -13.09
N ALA A 594 -3.88 -8.39 -13.49
CA ALA A 594 -5.05 -7.76 -12.85
C ALA A 594 -5.23 -8.22 -11.39
N ILE A 595 -5.00 -9.50 -11.10
CA ILE A 595 -5.02 -10.04 -9.73
C ILE A 595 -3.90 -9.40 -8.90
N GLN A 596 -2.70 -9.24 -9.50
CA GLN A 596 -1.57 -8.60 -8.84
C GLN A 596 -1.84 -7.11 -8.55
N TYR A 597 -2.51 -6.42 -9.46
CA TYR A 597 -2.98 -5.05 -9.23
C TYR A 597 -3.98 -4.95 -8.08
N ASP A 598 -4.95 -5.87 -8.01
CA ASP A 598 -5.91 -5.93 -6.90
C ASP A 598 -5.21 -6.21 -5.57
N LEU A 599 -4.19 -7.08 -5.55
CA LEU A 599 -3.34 -7.31 -4.38
C LEU A 599 -2.63 -6.02 -3.94
N TRP A 600 -2.00 -5.32 -4.88
CA TRP A 600 -1.35 -4.04 -4.59
C TRP A 600 -2.32 -3.02 -3.99
N GLN A 601 -3.53 -2.91 -4.54
CA GLN A 601 -4.56 -1.98 -4.08
C GLN A 601 -5.04 -2.29 -2.65
N ILE A 602 -5.25 -3.56 -2.30
CA ILE A 602 -5.60 -3.94 -0.92
C ILE A 602 -4.43 -3.63 0.00
N CYS A 603 -3.23 -4.08 -0.33
CA CYS A 603 -2.04 -3.85 0.49
C CYS A 603 -1.77 -2.34 0.71
N ALA A 604 -1.94 -1.50 -0.30
CA ALA A 604 -1.75 -0.06 -0.18
C ALA A 604 -2.78 0.64 0.74
N SER A 605 -3.87 -0.03 1.08
CA SER A 605 -4.94 0.48 1.95
C SER A 605 -4.90 -0.09 3.38
N LEU A 606 -4.06 -1.08 3.66
CA LEU A 606 -3.80 -1.64 4.99
C LEU A 606 -2.85 -0.75 5.79
#